data_416864ba57faca4d911061629c9cb657
#
_entry.id   416864ba57faca4d911061629c9cb657
#
_cell.length_a   1.000
_cell.length_b   1.000
_cell.length_c   1.000
_cell.angle_alpha   90.00
_cell.angle_beta   90.00
_cell.angle_gamma   90.00
#
_symmetry.space_group_name_H-M   'P 1'
#
loop_
_entity.id
_entity.type
_entity.pdbx_description
1 polymer ?
#
loop_
_entity_poly.entity_id
_entity_poly.type
_entity_poly.pdbx_seq_one_letter_code
_entity_poly.pdbx_strand_id
1 'polypeptide(L)'
;RPFNFYKFRSMYIDAEQRRQELLKANESKDGVIFKMQKDPRVTRFGRFIRKFSIDELPQLFNVVVGDMSLVGPRPPLPSEVAEYTLEDRKRLTVKPGITCIWQVSGRSDIPFRQQVALDKEYIMSRSLWRDLWILLKTVPAVLTGKGAY
;
A
#
# COMPACT_ATOMS: atom_id res chain seq x y z
N ARG A 1 -4.83 0.73 -16.45
CA ARG A 1 -3.60 1.07 -17.17
C ARG A 1 -2.42 1.13 -16.20
N PRO A 2 -1.27 0.48 -16.45
CA PRO A 2 -0.04 0.64 -15.66
C PRO A 2 0.49 2.08 -15.75
N PHE A 3 1.12 2.55 -14.67
CA PHE A 3 1.77 3.86 -14.59
C PHE A 3 3.05 3.77 -13.75
N ASN A 4 3.94 4.75 -13.87
CA ASN A 4 5.16 4.83 -13.07
C ASN A 4 4.83 5.30 -11.66
N PHE A 5 5.11 4.48 -10.69
CA PHE A 5 4.81 4.70 -9.29
C PHE A 5 6.05 5.24 -8.56
N TYR A 6 6.00 6.48 -8.11
CA TYR A 6 7.14 7.15 -7.51
C TYR A 6 7.23 6.91 -6.00
N LYS A 7 8.44 6.57 -5.54
CA LYS A 7 8.70 6.29 -4.13
C LYS A 7 10.17 6.52 -3.80
N PHE A 8 10.47 7.05 -2.61
CA PHE A 8 11.86 7.08 -2.14
C PHE A 8 12.36 5.67 -1.85
N ARG A 9 13.62 5.43 -2.19
CA ARG A 9 14.24 4.14 -1.94
C ARG A 9 14.47 3.92 -0.46
N SER A 10 13.79 2.93 0.10
CA SER A 10 13.90 2.51 1.49
C SER A 10 14.67 1.18 1.67
N MET A 11 15.00 0.50 0.56
CA MET A 11 15.69 -0.79 0.54
C MET A 11 17.08 -0.67 -0.10
N TYR A 12 17.93 -1.67 0.17
CA TYR A 12 19.21 -1.84 -0.53
C TYR A 12 19.00 -2.03 -2.03
N ILE A 13 20.06 -1.75 -2.83
CA ILE A 13 19.98 -1.80 -4.30
C ILE A 13 19.67 -3.21 -4.81
N ASP A 14 20.18 -4.23 -4.13
CA ASP A 14 20.03 -5.65 -4.43
C ASP A 14 18.78 -6.30 -3.79
N ALA A 15 17.84 -5.48 -3.28
CA ALA A 15 16.67 -5.94 -2.56
C ALA A 15 15.78 -6.91 -3.37
N GLU A 16 15.66 -6.72 -4.69
CA GLU A 16 14.83 -7.58 -5.52
C GLU A 16 15.47 -8.97 -5.72
N GLN A 17 16.79 -9.03 -5.85
CA GLN A 17 17.52 -10.30 -5.92
C GLN A 17 17.36 -11.09 -4.62
N ARG A 18 17.48 -10.44 -3.47
CA ARG A 18 17.29 -11.06 -2.15
C ARG A 18 15.85 -11.48 -1.88
N ARG A 19 14.87 -10.91 -2.59
CA ARG A 19 13.45 -11.25 -2.41
C ARG A 19 13.19 -12.73 -2.65
N GLN A 20 13.80 -13.32 -3.67
CA GLN A 20 13.61 -14.72 -4.02
C GLN A 20 14.05 -15.66 -2.88
N GLU A 21 15.15 -15.36 -2.22
CA GLU A 21 15.66 -16.13 -1.08
C GLU A 21 14.72 -16.03 0.14
N LEU A 22 14.04 -14.90 0.27
CA LEU A 22 13.15 -14.59 1.41
C LEU A 22 11.69 -15.03 1.19
N LEU A 23 11.32 -15.55 0.01
CA LEU A 23 9.93 -15.97 -0.27
C LEU A 23 9.42 -17.02 0.73
N LYS A 24 10.29 -17.90 1.22
CA LYS A 24 9.95 -18.92 2.23
C LYS A 24 9.63 -18.32 3.60
N ALA A 25 10.09 -17.10 3.88
CA ALA A 25 9.85 -16.35 5.12
C ALA A 25 8.69 -15.34 4.99
N ASN A 26 7.86 -15.47 3.95
CA ASN A 26 6.70 -14.60 3.75
C ASN A 26 5.67 -14.83 4.87
N GLU A 27 5.36 -13.77 5.62
CA GLU A 27 4.37 -13.78 6.71
C GLU A 27 2.93 -13.62 6.20
N SER A 28 2.73 -13.32 4.91
CA SER A 28 1.40 -13.24 4.29
C SER A 28 0.84 -14.62 4.05
N LYS A 29 -0.22 -14.98 4.77
CA LYS A 29 -0.91 -16.28 4.63
C LYS A 29 -1.58 -16.46 3.25
N ASP A 30 -1.94 -15.36 2.59
CA ASP A 30 -2.65 -15.37 1.31
C ASP A 30 -1.72 -15.49 0.10
N GLY A 31 -0.39 -15.36 0.29
CA GLY A 31 0.62 -15.50 -0.76
C GLY A 31 0.67 -14.39 -1.82
N VAL A 32 -0.39 -13.60 -1.98
CA VAL A 32 -0.53 -12.57 -3.03
C VAL A 32 0.45 -11.41 -2.84
N ILE A 33 0.67 -11.02 -1.60
CA ILE A 33 1.62 -9.94 -1.25
C ILE A 33 2.76 -10.50 -0.41
N PHE A 34 3.97 -9.96 -0.61
CA PHE A 34 5.10 -10.29 0.25
C PHE A 34 5.08 -9.39 1.49
N LYS A 35 5.06 -9.99 2.67
CA LYS A 35 5.13 -9.32 3.97
C LYS A 35 6.20 -9.96 4.84
N MET A 36 7.00 -9.11 5.48
CA MET A 36 7.98 -9.53 6.48
C MET A 36 8.22 -8.39 7.46
N GLN A 37 7.88 -8.59 8.72
CA GLN A 37 7.96 -7.55 9.76
C GLN A 37 9.40 -7.05 9.98
N LYS A 38 10.37 -7.95 9.95
CA LYS A 38 11.79 -7.62 10.04
C LYS A 38 12.51 -7.89 8.71
N ASP A 39 12.08 -7.20 7.65
CA ASP A 39 12.67 -7.38 6.32
C ASP A 39 14.14 -6.90 6.28
N PRO A 40 15.12 -7.82 6.07
CA PRO A 40 16.55 -7.46 6.05
C PRO A 40 16.95 -6.60 4.85
N ARG A 41 16.07 -6.49 3.83
CA ARG A 41 16.29 -5.65 2.65
C ARG A 41 16.11 -4.17 2.95
N VAL A 42 15.41 -3.83 4.04
CA VAL A 42 15.12 -2.45 4.43
C VAL A 42 16.30 -1.85 5.19
N THR A 43 16.82 -0.71 4.73
CA THR A 43 17.91 0.01 5.39
C THR A 43 17.46 0.60 6.73
N ARG A 44 18.40 0.97 7.61
CA ARG A 44 18.06 1.65 8.88
C ARG A 44 17.29 2.95 8.65
N PHE A 45 17.75 3.76 7.69
CA PHE A 45 17.05 4.98 7.27
C PHE A 45 15.72 4.65 6.58
N GLY A 46 15.70 3.60 5.75
CA GLY A 46 14.48 3.10 5.11
C GLY A 46 13.37 2.75 6.10
N ARG A 47 13.72 2.13 7.24
CA ARG A 47 12.75 1.87 8.32
C ARG A 47 12.14 3.15 8.89
N PHE A 48 12.96 4.17 9.09
CA PHE A 48 12.47 5.45 9.58
C PHE A 48 11.51 6.10 8.59
N ILE A 49 11.86 6.23 7.31
CA ILE A 49 10.99 6.87 6.31
C ILE A 49 9.71 6.06 6.05
N ARG A 50 9.76 4.71 6.09
CA ARG A 50 8.56 3.85 6.01
C ARG A 50 7.63 4.04 7.20
N LYS A 51 8.18 4.08 8.42
CA LYS A 51 7.39 4.28 9.64
C LYS A 51 6.46 5.49 9.53
N PHE A 52 6.97 6.59 8.98
CA PHE A 52 6.24 7.84 8.83
C PHE A 52 5.68 8.05 7.40
N SER A 53 5.72 7.03 6.54
CA SER A 53 5.28 7.10 5.13
C SER A 53 5.91 8.23 4.32
N ILE A 54 7.07 8.73 4.73
CA ILE A 54 7.84 9.76 4.01
C ILE A 54 8.27 9.23 2.64
N ASP A 55 8.53 7.93 2.55
CA ASP A 55 8.91 7.25 1.30
C ASP A 55 7.81 7.29 0.24
N GLU A 56 6.56 7.54 0.63
CA GLU A 56 5.40 7.63 -0.27
C GLU A 56 5.08 9.07 -0.72
N LEU A 57 5.74 10.10 -0.17
CA LEU A 57 5.52 11.49 -0.57
C LEU A 57 5.67 11.77 -2.08
N PRO A 58 6.63 11.13 -2.82
CA PRO A 58 6.73 11.33 -4.26
C PRO A 58 5.47 10.92 -5.04
N GLN A 59 4.58 10.09 -4.47
CA GLN A 59 3.30 9.74 -5.09
C GLN A 59 2.36 10.95 -5.22
N LEU A 60 2.58 12.03 -4.48
CA LEU A 60 1.85 13.29 -4.70
C LEU A 60 2.04 13.79 -6.14
N PHE A 61 3.18 13.53 -6.77
CA PHE A 61 3.36 13.81 -8.19
C PHE A 61 2.42 12.96 -9.06
N ASN A 62 2.22 11.68 -8.74
CA ASN A 62 1.24 10.84 -9.42
C ASN A 62 -0.20 11.38 -9.29
N VAL A 63 -0.52 12.01 -8.16
CA VAL A 63 -1.83 12.66 -7.98
C VAL A 63 -1.94 13.90 -8.87
N VAL A 64 -0.91 14.73 -8.91
CA VAL A 64 -0.91 15.97 -9.72
C VAL A 64 -1.05 15.66 -11.22
N VAL A 65 -0.35 14.63 -11.72
CA VAL A 65 -0.45 14.21 -13.13
C VAL A 65 -1.71 13.38 -13.43
N GLY A 66 -2.49 13.03 -12.40
CA GLY A 66 -3.79 12.34 -12.54
C GLY A 66 -3.74 10.83 -12.64
N ASP A 67 -2.58 10.18 -12.40
CA ASP A 67 -2.46 8.72 -12.34
C ASP A 67 -3.08 8.16 -11.05
N MET A 68 -3.04 8.93 -9.96
CA MET A 68 -3.57 8.56 -8.65
C MET A 68 -4.56 9.61 -8.12
N SER A 69 -5.29 9.23 -7.07
CA SER A 69 -6.08 10.10 -6.21
C SER A 69 -5.39 10.23 -4.84
N LEU A 70 -5.80 11.20 -4.03
CA LEU A 70 -5.40 11.24 -2.61
C LEU A 70 -5.96 10.04 -1.86
N VAL A 71 -7.23 9.70 -2.09
CA VAL A 71 -7.93 8.58 -1.44
C VAL A 71 -8.38 7.57 -2.48
N GLY A 72 -8.13 6.28 -2.22
CA GLY A 72 -8.50 5.18 -3.09
C GLY A 72 -7.75 3.89 -2.73
N PRO A 73 -8.10 2.76 -3.34
CA PRO A 73 -7.38 1.51 -3.17
C PRO A 73 -5.88 1.67 -3.44
N ARG A 74 -5.04 1.02 -2.64
CA ARG A 74 -3.59 1.06 -2.87
C ARG A 74 -3.26 0.50 -4.25
N PRO A 75 -2.39 1.17 -5.05
CA PRO A 75 -1.95 0.65 -6.34
C PRO A 75 -1.19 -0.68 -6.16
N PRO A 76 -1.63 -1.76 -6.81
CA PRO A 76 -0.95 -3.04 -6.76
C PRO A 76 0.22 -3.09 -7.75
N LEU A 77 1.15 -4.01 -7.49
CA LEU A 77 2.18 -4.37 -8.47
C LEU A 77 1.58 -5.26 -9.57
N PRO A 78 2.12 -5.24 -10.81
CA PRO A 78 1.68 -6.14 -11.87
C PRO A 78 1.74 -7.63 -11.48
N SER A 79 2.75 -8.03 -10.71
CA SER A 79 2.90 -9.38 -10.18
C SER A 79 1.78 -9.76 -9.21
N GLU A 80 1.31 -8.81 -8.38
CA GLU A 80 0.17 -9.03 -7.49
C GLU A 80 -1.14 -9.18 -8.28
N VAL A 81 -1.31 -8.36 -9.33
CA VAL A 81 -2.51 -8.42 -10.20
C VAL A 81 -2.59 -9.73 -10.96
N ALA A 82 -1.47 -10.37 -11.28
CA ALA A 82 -1.45 -11.70 -11.91
C ALA A 82 -2.10 -12.78 -11.03
N GLU A 83 -1.98 -12.65 -9.71
CA GLU A 83 -2.56 -13.57 -8.71
C GLU A 83 -4.00 -13.19 -8.29
N TYR A 84 -4.54 -12.08 -8.81
CA TYR A 84 -5.87 -11.60 -8.42
C TYR A 84 -6.99 -12.45 -9.01
N THR A 85 -7.94 -12.82 -8.15
CA THR A 85 -9.24 -13.35 -8.58
C THR A 85 -10.08 -12.25 -9.25
N LEU A 86 -11.19 -12.63 -9.90
CA LEU A 86 -12.15 -11.67 -10.47
C LEU A 86 -12.67 -10.69 -9.39
N GLU A 87 -12.90 -11.17 -8.17
CA GLU A 87 -13.34 -10.34 -7.05
C GLU A 87 -12.27 -9.35 -6.59
N ASP A 88 -11.00 -9.75 -6.56
CA ASP A 88 -9.89 -8.89 -6.21
C ASP A 88 -9.70 -7.76 -7.24
N ARG A 89 -9.96 -8.07 -8.53
CA ARG A 89 -9.86 -7.09 -9.63
C ARG A 89 -10.86 -5.94 -9.52
N LYS A 90 -11.93 -6.08 -8.74
CA LYS A 90 -12.89 -4.97 -8.50
C LYS A 90 -12.23 -3.75 -7.90
N ARG A 91 -11.14 -3.91 -7.12
CA ARG A 91 -10.37 -2.78 -6.59
C ARG A 91 -9.65 -1.94 -7.67
N LEU A 92 -9.53 -2.47 -8.89
CA LEU A 92 -8.92 -1.78 -10.03
C LEU A 92 -9.92 -0.92 -10.83
N THR A 93 -11.19 -0.88 -10.45
CA THR A 93 -12.25 -0.14 -11.17
C THR A 93 -12.24 1.36 -10.89
N VAL A 94 -11.48 1.80 -9.88
CA VAL A 94 -11.31 3.21 -9.52
C VAL A 94 -9.85 3.58 -9.53
N LYS A 95 -9.57 4.89 -9.58
CA LYS A 95 -8.18 5.37 -9.45
C LYS A 95 -7.60 4.93 -8.11
N PRO A 96 -6.35 4.43 -8.09
CA PRO A 96 -5.66 4.13 -6.85
C PRO A 96 -5.39 5.40 -6.04
N GLY A 97 -5.30 5.26 -4.72
CA GLY A 97 -5.03 6.36 -3.80
C GLY A 97 -3.70 6.24 -3.07
N ILE A 98 -3.23 7.35 -2.52
CA ILE A 98 -2.09 7.38 -1.58
C ILE A 98 -2.52 6.78 -0.24
N THR A 99 -3.74 7.04 0.19
CA THR A 99 -4.33 6.50 1.43
C THR A 99 -5.68 5.85 1.17
N CYS A 100 -6.06 4.92 2.04
CA CYS A 100 -7.33 4.19 1.96
C CYS A 100 -7.81 3.73 3.34
N ILE A 101 -8.99 3.12 3.42
CA ILE A 101 -9.61 2.70 4.69
C ILE A 101 -8.67 1.76 5.47
N TRP A 102 -8.13 0.71 4.86
CA TRP A 102 -7.30 -0.24 5.60
C TRP A 102 -5.95 0.35 6.03
N GLN A 103 -5.39 1.31 5.28
CA GLN A 103 -4.16 2.01 5.68
C GLN A 103 -4.36 2.85 6.95
N VAL A 104 -5.56 3.37 7.20
CA VAL A 104 -5.86 4.13 8.43
C VAL A 104 -6.42 3.28 9.56
N SER A 105 -6.72 1.98 9.30
CA SER A 105 -7.36 1.06 10.27
C SER A 105 -6.40 0.05 10.88
N GLY A 106 -5.27 -0.26 10.24
CA GLY A 106 -4.33 -1.28 10.77
C GLY A 106 -3.14 -1.53 9.85
N ARG A 107 -3.12 -0.90 8.64
CA ARG A 107 -2.00 -0.96 7.69
C ARG A 107 -1.61 -2.41 7.36
N SER A 108 -0.32 -2.74 7.50
CA SER A 108 0.19 -4.07 7.17
C SER A 108 -0.31 -5.19 8.08
N ASP A 109 -0.92 -4.88 9.24
CA ASP A 109 -1.49 -5.92 10.13
C ASP A 109 -2.77 -6.54 9.54
N ILE A 110 -3.42 -5.87 8.56
CA ILE A 110 -4.64 -6.35 7.92
C ILE A 110 -4.29 -7.38 6.84
N PRO A 111 -4.88 -8.60 6.86
CA PRO A 111 -4.73 -9.61 5.81
C PRO A 111 -5.21 -9.12 4.44
N PHE A 112 -4.61 -9.61 3.35
CA PHE A 112 -4.93 -9.18 1.98
C PHE A 112 -6.42 -9.27 1.65
N ARG A 113 -7.09 -10.39 1.98
CA ARG A 113 -8.54 -10.55 1.72
C ARG A 113 -9.38 -9.49 2.42
N GLN A 114 -9.00 -9.09 3.63
CA GLN A 114 -9.69 -8.03 4.35
C GLN A 114 -9.37 -6.64 3.76
N GLN A 115 -8.14 -6.42 3.25
CA GLN A 115 -7.82 -5.20 2.50
C GLN A 115 -8.72 -5.07 1.28
N VAL A 116 -8.89 -6.15 0.50
CA VAL A 116 -9.80 -6.17 -0.67
C VAL A 116 -11.24 -5.88 -0.27
N ALA A 117 -11.72 -6.45 0.84
CA ALA A 117 -13.08 -6.18 1.34
C ALA A 117 -13.27 -4.70 1.69
N LEU A 118 -12.31 -4.09 2.38
CA LEU A 118 -12.32 -2.66 2.74
C LEU A 118 -12.22 -1.75 1.51
N ASP A 119 -11.43 -2.15 0.50
CA ASP A 119 -11.37 -1.41 -0.77
C ASP A 119 -12.70 -1.46 -1.52
N LYS A 120 -13.39 -2.61 -1.55
CA LYS A 120 -14.72 -2.73 -2.13
C LYS A 120 -15.76 -1.91 -1.36
N GLU A 121 -15.71 -1.92 -0.04
CA GLU A 121 -16.54 -1.06 0.80
C GLU A 121 -16.34 0.42 0.46
N TYR A 122 -15.10 0.85 0.33
CA TYR A 122 -14.78 2.22 -0.09
C TYR A 122 -15.40 2.55 -1.45
N ILE A 123 -15.21 1.66 -2.45
CA ILE A 123 -15.71 1.88 -3.82
C ILE A 123 -17.25 2.07 -3.83
N MET A 124 -17.99 1.25 -3.05
CA MET A 124 -19.44 1.32 -2.96
C MET A 124 -19.96 2.55 -2.21
N SER A 125 -19.19 3.05 -1.25
CA SER A 125 -19.61 4.16 -0.35
C SER A 125 -18.82 5.45 -0.57
N ARG A 126 -18.12 5.56 -1.70
CA ARG A 126 -17.27 6.71 -2.03
C ARG A 126 -18.07 8.02 -2.03
N SER A 127 -17.58 8.98 -1.27
CA SER A 127 -18.11 10.33 -1.19
C SER A 127 -17.03 11.31 -0.73
N LEU A 128 -17.21 12.59 -0.99
CA LEU A 128 -16.30 13.62 -0.53
C LEU A 128 -16.11 13.59 1.00
N TRP A 129 -17.18 13.39 1.76
CA TRP A 129 -17.12 13.30 3.22
C TRP A 129 -16.32 12.10 3.71
N ARG A 130 -16.45 10.96 3.02
CA ARG A 130 -15.67 9.77 3.35
C ARG A 130 -14.19 9.97 3.04
N ASP A 131 -13.87 10.60 1.93
CA ASP A 131 -12.49 10.95 1.58
C ASP A 131 -11.87 11.89 2.61
N LEU A 132 -12.58 12.95 3.02
CA LEU A 132 -12.14 13.85 4.08
C LEU A 132 -11.91 13.12 5.41
N TRP A 133 -12.81 12.21 5.78
CA TRP A 133 -12.66 11.41 6.98
C TRP A 133 -11.40 10.52 6.92
N ILE A 134 -11.14 9.85 5.78
CA ILE A 134 -9.93 9.03 5.59
C ILE A 134 -8.68 9.90 5.67
N LEU A 135 -8.66 11.09 5.05
CA LEU A 135 -7.54 12.01 5.11
C LEU A 135 -7.25 12.47 6.55
N LEU A 136 -8.27 12.82 7.32
CA LEU A 136 -8.12 13.15 8.74
C LEU A 136 -7.55 11.99 9.56
N LYS A 137 -7.99 10.75 9.29
CA LYS A 137 -7.47 9.53 9.93
C LYS A 137 -6.05 9.16 9.49
N THR A 138 -5.65 9.60 8.31
CA THR A 138 -4.28 9.36 7.81
C THR A 138 -3.23 10.07 8.67
N VAL A 139 -3.51 11.26 9.16
CA VAL A 139 -2.56 12.03 9.98
C VAL A 139 -2.11 11.25 11.22
N PRO A 140 -2.98 10.81 12.14
CA PRO A 140 -2.56 10.02 13.29
C PRO A 140 -1.97 8.65 12.89
N ALA A 141 -2.44 8.00 11.83
CA ALA A 141 -1.89 6.73 11.36
C ALA A 141 -0.43 6.87 10.93
N VAL A 142 -0.08 7.95 10.23
CA VAL A 142 1.30 8.27 9.81
C VAL A 142 2.16 8.65 11.02
N LEU A 143 1.68 9.52 11.91
CA LEU A 143 2.45 9.98 13.07
C LEU A 143 2.75 8.86 14.07
N THR A 144 1.83 7.95 14.31
CA THR A 144 2.06 6.81 15.21
C THR A 144 2.95 5.73 14.57
N GLY A 145 2.93 5.59 13.25
CA GLY A 145 3.66 4.57 12.51
C GLY A 145 3.25 3.13 12.87
N LYS A 146 2.10 2.92 13.52
CA LYS A 146 1.62 1.59 13.90
C LYS A 146 1.27 0.78 12.65
N GLY A 147 1.72 -0.48 12.59
CA GLY A 147 1.51 -1.36 11.43
C GLY A 147 2.28 -0.97 10.17
N ALA A 148 3.30 -0.12 10.26
CA ALA A 148 4.17 0.26 9.14
C ALA A 148 5.45 -0.59 9.13
N TYR A 149 5.53 -1.57 8.25
CA TYR A 149 6.72 -2.42 8.01
C TYR A 149 6.76 -2.99 6.59
#